data_92a2494eed6ba7cabe80a80b168cdf32
#
_entry.id   92a2494eed6ba7cabe80a80b168cdf32
#
_cell.length_a   1.000
_cell.length_b   1.000
_cell.length_c   1.000
_cell.angle_alpha   90.00
_cell.angle_beta   90.00
_cell.angle_gamma   90.00
#
_symmetry.space_group_name_H-M   'P 1'
#
loop_
_entity.id
_entity.type
_entity.pdbx_description
1 polymer ?
#
loop_
_entity_poly.entity_id
_entity_poly.type
_entity_poly.pdbx_seq_one_letter_code
_entity_poly.pdbx_strand_id
1 'polypeptide(L)'
;MRNQLYLMADDIAQTARETFPGAQTHLIGGDSRERHDIIEDNSVDLSFTSPPYLNNYDYADRTRLETYFWGEAKSWSDITKKVRNKLIMSATTQAIRSGFDKDHAMSDELCSVAPCVAKMLQNKVSQLVALRMVKGGKKSYDLMVAGYFNDMLPVLREAYRVLKPGAAFVLIMGDSAPYGVHIPTDIYLGEIGVAIGFTRYEIEDLRVRGGKWKNNPQRHSVILKESILTLFKN
;
A
#
# COMPACT_ATOMS: atom_id res chain seq x y z
N MET A 1 -14.20 -20.37 16.73
CA MET A 1 -13.01 -21.07 16.23
C MET A 1 -13.37 -22.40 15.57
N ARG A 2 -14.03 -23.35 16.22
CA ARG A 2 -14.36 -24.69 15.64
C ARG A 2 -15.14 -24.59 14.32
N ASN A 3 -16.21 -23.79 14.26
CA ASN A 3 -17.00 -23.61 13.03
C ASN A 3 -16.19 -22.99 11.89
N GLN A 4 -15.25 -22.11 12.19
CA GLN A 4 -14.38 -21.50 11.19
C GLN A 4 -13.44 -22.55 10.56
N LEU A 5 -12.89 -23.47 11.38
CA LEU A 5 -12.04 -24.55 10.88
C LEU A 5 -12.81 -25.54 9.99
N TYR A 6 -14.07 -25.83 10.32
CA TYR A 6 -14.91 -26.66 9.45
C TYR A 6 -15.19 -25.98 8.09
N LEU A 7 -15.54 -24.69 8.08
CA LEU A 7 -15.73 -23.93 6.85
C LEU A 7 -14.46 -23.94 5.99
N MET A 8 -13.31 -23.68 6.59
CA MET A 8 -12.03 -23.73 5.88
C MET A 8 -11.73 -25.13 5.32
N ALA A 9 -12.03 -26.19 6.06
CA ALA A 9 -11.83 -27.56 5.60
C ALA A 9 -12.75 -27.91 4.44
N ASP A 10 -14.01 -27.48 4.49
CA ASP A 10 -14.98 -27.65 3.39
C ASP A 10 -14.56 -26.89 2.14
N ASP A 11 -14.14 -25.63 2.28
CA ASP A 11 -13.62 -24.80 1.19
C ASP A 11 -12.40 -25.46 0.52
N ILE A 12 -11.44 -25.95 1.33
CA ILE A 12 -10.26 -26.66 0.81
C ILE A 12 -10.66 -27.94 0.07
N ALA A 13 -11.59 -28.73 0.63
CA ALA A 13 -12.06 -29.97 0.01
C ALA A 13 -12.80 -29.71 -1.33
N GLN A 14 -13.54 -28.61 -1.41
CA GLN A 14 -14.23 -28.18 -2.63
C GLN A 14 -13.20 -27.72 -3.67
N THR A 15 -12.30 -26.81 -3.30
CA THR A 15 -11.26 -26.26 -4.19
C THR A 15 -10.32 -27.35 -4.71
N ALA A 16 -9.99 -28.36 -3.88
CA ALA A 16 -9.15 -29.49 -4.29
C ALA A 16 -9.77 -30.33 -5.43
N ARG A 17 -11.10 -30.30 -5.61
CA ARG A 17 -11.78 -30.96 -6.73
C ARG A 17 -11.72 -30.15 -8.03
N GLU A 18 -11.47 -28.85 -7.91
CA GLU A 18 -11.44 -27.90 -9.03
C GLU A 18 -10.00 -27.58 -9.48
N THR A 19 -8.97 -28.26 -8.92
CA THR A 19 -7.57 -28.00 -9.24
C THR A 19 -7.26 -28.34 -10.69
N PHE A 20 -6.63 -27.38 -11.37
CA PHE A 20 -6.13 -27.59 -12.73
C PHE A 20 -4.87 -28.48 -12.68
N PRO A 21 -4.89 -29.65 -13.34
CA PRO A 21 -3.72 -30.53 -13.41
C PRO A 21 -2.54 -29.77 -14.06
N GLY A 22 -1.40 -29.73 -13.38
CA GLY A 22 -0.19 -29.07 -13.88
C GLY A 22 0.03 -27.62 -13.45
N ALA A 23 -0.88 -27.03 -12.67
CA ALA A 23 -0.63 -25.72 -12.07
C ALA A 23 0.56 -25.81 -11.09
N GLN A 24 1.51 -24.89 -11.25
CA GLN A 24 2.67 -24.76 -10.37
C GLN A 24 2.55 -23.49 -9.53
N THR A 25 2.98 -23.59 -8.27
CA THR A 25 3.04 -22.43 -7.36
C THR A 25 4.49 -22.12 -7.06
N HIS A 26 4.88 -20.86 -7.26
CA HIS A 26 6.21 -20.36 -6.91
C HIS A 26 6.08 -19.31 -5.82
N LEU A 27 6.74 -19.56 -4.68
CA LEU A 27 6.83 -18.57 -3.61
C LEU A 27 8.17 -17.82 -3.74
N ILE A 28 8.10 -16.54 -4.10
CA ILE A 28 9.26 -15.68 -4.26
C ILE A 28 9.29 -14.71 -3.08
N GLY A 29 10.34 -14.81 -2.24
CA GLY A 29 10.58 -13.88 -1.16
C GLY A 29 11.40 -12.68 -1.66
N GLY A 30 10.96 -11.46 -1.30
CA GLY A 30 11.70 -10.25 -1.67
C GLY A 30 10.93 -8.97 -1.38
N ASP A 31 11.48 -7.85 -1.83
CA ASP A 31 10.85 -6.54 -1.75
C ASP A 31 10.16 -6.21 -3.09
N SER A 32 8.86 -5.99 -3.07
CA SER A 32 8.06 -5.67 -4.27
C SER A 32 8.45 -4.33 -4.95
N ARG A 33 9.30 -3.54 -4.32
CA ARG A 33 9.87 -2.30 -4.89
C ARG A 33 11.10 -2.57 -5.76
N GLU A 34 11.68 -3.76 -5.63
CA GLU A 34 12.91 -4.15 -6.33
C GLU A 34 12.58 -5.02 -7.55
N ARG A 35 13.48 -5.00 -8.53
CA ARG A 35 13.41 -5.91 -9.67
C ARG A 35 13.73 -7.34 -9.21
N HIS A 36 12.84 -8.25 -9.54
CA HIS A 36 13.04 -9.69 -9.34
C HIS A 36 13.37 -10.37 -10.68
N ASP A 37 14.62 -10.74 -10.88
CA ASP A 37 15.09 -11.35 -12.14
C ASP A 37 14.49 -12.74 -12.43
N ILE A 38 13.91 -13.38 -11.40
CA ILE A 38 13.17 -14.65 -11.56
C ILE A 38 11.87 -14.44 -12.37
N ILE A 39 11.28 -13.23 -12.34
CA ILE A 39 10.07 -12.90 -13.08
C ILE A 39 10.47 -12.12 -14.33
N GLU A 40 10.31 -12.76 -15.48
CA GLU A 40 10.66 -12.15 -16.76
C GLU A 40 9.77 -10.96 -17.11
N ASP A 41 10.28 -10.05 -17.93
CA ASP A 41 9.51 -8.95 -18.49
C ASP A 41 8.37 -9.50 -19.35
N ASN A 42 7.17 -8.91 -19.24
CA ASN A 42 5.99 -9.30 -20.03
C ASN A 42 5.63 -10.80 -19.92
N SER A 43 5.70 -11.36 -18.71
CA SER A 43 5.44 -12.79 -18.47
C SER A 43 4.14 -13.06 -17.71
N VAL A 44 3.56 -12.06 -17.05
CA VAL A 44 2.42 -12.19 -16.14
C VAL A 44 1.13 -11.74 -16.80
N ASP A 45 0.10 -12.58 -16.74
CA ASP A 45 -1.23 -12.30 -17.34
C ASP A 45 -2.14 -11.46 -16.44
N LEU A 46 -1.94 -11.53 -15.12
CA LEU A 46 -2.68 -10.76 -14.13
C LEU A 46 -1.84 -10.58 -12.88
N SER A 47 -1.78 -9.36 -12.35
CA SER A 47 -1.27 -9.10 -11.00
C SER A 47 -2.42 -8.64 -10.12
N PHE A 48 -2.53 -9.23 -8.92
CA PHE A 48 -3.59 -8.93 -7.96
C PHE A 48 -3.00 -8.79 -6.56
N THR A 49 -3.30 -7.67 -5.87
CA THR A 49 -2.81 -7.44 -4.51
C THR A 49 -3.71 -6.50 -3.72
N SER A 50 -3.58 -6.55 -2.39
CA SER A 50 -4.07 -5.52 -1.47
C SER A 50 -2.84 -4.93 -0.75
N PRO A 51 -2.27 -3.84 -1.26
CA PRO A 51 -1.10 -3.22 -0.65
C PRO A 51 -1.44 -2.66 0.74
N PRO A 52 -0.45 -2.33 1.58
CA PRO A 52 -0.71 -1.62 2.83
C PRO A 52 -1.51 -0.35 2.58
N TYR A 53 -2.63 -0.17 3.30
CA TYR A 53 -3.46 1.02 3.16
C TYR A 53 -2.81 2.20 3.89
N LEU A 54 -2.78 3.33 3.22
CA LEU A 54 -2.27 4.57 3.79
C LEU A 54 -2.97 4.90 5.11
N ASN A 55 -2.19 5.11 6.19
CA ASN A 55 -2.68 5.46 7.52
C ASN A 55 -3.62 4.42 8.15
N ASN A 56 -3.35 3.13 7.94
CA ASN A 56 -4.15 2.06 8.52
C ASN A 56 -3.38 1.33 9.63
N TYR A 57 -2.47 0.43 9.28
CA TYR A 57 -1.75 -0.40 10.24
C TYR A 57 -0.23 -0.19 10.18
N ASP A 58 0.41 -0.16 11.34
CA ASP A 58 1.83 -0.53 11.45
C ASP A 58 1.90 -2.06 11.49
N TYR A 59 2.18 -2.67 10.34
CA TYR A 59 2.24 -4.12 10.22
C TYR A 59 3.34 -4.74 11.09
N ALA A 60 4.46 -4.03 11.32
CA ALA A 60 5.50 -4.50 12.22
C ALA A 60 5.02 -4.60 13.67
N ASP A 61 4.13 -3.70 14.09
CA ASP A 61 3.51 -3.78 15.42
C ASP A 61 2.44 -4.88 15.49
N ARG A 62 1.68 -5.08 14.42
CA ARG A 62 0.61 -6.08 14.36
C ARG A 62 1.12 -7.51 14.35
N THR A 63 2.24 -7.77 13.67
CA THR A 63 2.87 -9.11 13.57
C THR A 63 4.00 -9.30 14.59
N ARG A 64 4.07 -8.45 15.61
CA ARG A 64 5.15 -8.46 16.60
C ARG A 64 5.24 -9.78 17.37
N LEU A 65 4.11 -10.34 17.79
CA LEU A 65 4.08 -11.59 18.57
C LEU A 65 4.56 -12.77 17.74
N GLU A 66 4.11 -12.86 16.50
CA GLU A 66 4.54 -13.89 15.54
C GLU A 66 6.03 -13.76 15.24
N THR A 67 6.52 -12.55 15.04
CA THR A 67 7.94 -12.28 14.78
C THR A 67 8.83 -12.69 15.96
N TYR A 68 8.38 -12.47 17.20
CA TYR A 68 9.06 -12.97 18.38
C TYR A 68 8.96 -14.49 18.54
N PHE A 69 7.79 -15.06 18.28
CA PHE A 69 7.56 -16.50 18.38
C PHE A 69 8.46 -17.30 17.44
N TRP A 70 8.62 -16.83 16.20
CA TRP A 70 9.49 -17.46 15.21
C TRP A 70 10.99 -17.11 15.37
N GLY A 71 11.34 -16.28 16.37
CA GLY A 71 12.73 -15.91 16.65
C GLY A 71 13.37 -14.94 15.67
N GLU A 72 12.60 -14.35 14.76
CA GLU A 72 13.07 -13.38 13.76
C GLU A 72 13.53 -12.06 14.43
N ALA A 73 12.91 -11.70 15.54
CA ALA A 73 13.30 -10.57 16.36
C ALA A 73 13.33 -10.95 17.85
N LYS A 74 14.24 -10.32 18.60
CA LYS A 74 14.40 -10.53 20.05
C LYS A 74 14.12 -9.27 20.86
N SER A 75 13.99 -8.14 20.20
CA SER A 75 13.79 -6.83 20.81
C SER A 75 12.94 -5.92 19.94
N TRP A 76 12.41 -4.83 20.54
CA TRP A 76 11.71 -3.79 19.78
C TRP A 76 12.63 -3.11 18.74
N SER A 77 13.91 -2.98 19.06
CA SER A 77 14.91 -2.48 18.11
C SER A 77 15.05 -3.39 16.90
N ASP A 78 15.01 -4.73 17.11
CA ASP A 78 15.05 -5.69 16.02
C ASP A 78 13.81 -5.58 15.13
N ILE A 79 12.61 -5.46 15.73
CA ILE A 79 11.36 -5.23 14.98
C ILE A 79 11.50 -3.99 14.09
N THR A 80 12.06 -2.91 14.64
CA THR A 80 12.25 -1.67 13.86
C THR A 80 13.24 -1.88 12.73
N LYS A 81 14.40 -2.43 12.99
CA LYS A 81 15.50 -2.57 12.01
C LYS A 81 15.20 -3.62 10.94
N LYS A 82 14.69 -4.78 11.35
CA LYS A 82 14.54 -5.95 10.47
C LYS A 82 13.20 -5.97 9.74
N VAL A 83 12.15 -5.36 10.31
CA VAL A 83 10.78 -5.40 9.77
C VAL A 83 10.31 -4.01 9.38
N ARG A 84 10.05 -3.11 10.36
CA ARG A 84 9.40 -1.82 10.12
C ARG A 84 10.10 -0.96 9.06
N ASN A 85 11.44 -0.89 9.07
CA ASN A 85 12.21 -0.09 8.12
C ASN A 85 12.16 -0.64 6.68
N LYS A 86 11.75 -1.89 6.51
CA LYS A 86 11.66 -2.54 5.20
C LYS A 86 10.26 -2.50 4.60
N LEU A 87 9.24 -2.18 5.39
CA LEU A 87 7.86 -2.11 4.91
C LEU A 87 7.60 -0.84 4.09
N ILE A 88 6.63 -0.93 3.19
CA ILE A 88 6.03 0.25 2.55
C ILE A 88 5.50 1.20 3.64
N MET A 89 5.78 2.49 3.49
CA MET A 89 5.40 3.49 4.49
C MET A 89 3.87 3.68 4.51
N SER A 90 3.20 3.07 5.47
CA SER A 90 1.75 3.16 5.66
C SER A 90 1.32 3.66 7.04
N ALA A 91 2.29 3.89 7.94
CA ALA A 91 2.07 4.38 9.30
C ALA A 91 3.12 5.43 9.70
N THR A 92 2.73 6.37 10.56
CA THR A 92 3.62 7.48 11.02
C THR A 92 4.88 6.99 11.75
N THR A 93 4.83 5.81 12.34
CA THR A 93 5.98 5.16 12.98
C THR A 93 7.11 4.80 12.03
N GLN A 94 6.82 4.70 10.73
CA GLN A 94 7.79 4.40 9.68
C GLN A 94 8.48 5.66 9.12
N ALA A 95 7.95 6.86 9.42
CA ALA A 95 8.54 8.13 8.97
C ALA A 95 9.92 8.43 9.60
N ILE A 96 10.35 7.63 10.58
CA ILE A 96 11.68 7.74 11.22
C ILE A 96 12.69 6.72 10.67
N ARG A 97 12.32 5.97 9.62
CA ARG A 97 13.20 4.95 9.02
C ARG A 97 14.50 5.58 8.50
N SER A 98 15.57 4.80 8.55
CA SER A 98 16.89 5.22 8.02
C SER A 98 16.79 5.47 6.50
N GLY A 99 17.45 6.52 6.04
CA GLY A 99 17.50 6.88 4.61
C GLY A 99 16.29 7.64 4.09
N PHE A 100 15.26 7.91 4.91
CA PHE A 100 14.15 8.77 4.49
C PHE A 100 14.50 10.24 4.75
N ASP A 101 14.60 11.02 3.67
CA ASP A 101 14.83 12.47 3.76
C ASP A 101 13.54 13.18 4.21
N LYS A 102 13.60 13.82 5.38
CA LYS A 102 12.45 14.51 5.96
C LYS A 102 12.27 15.92 5.41
N ASP A 103 13.34 16.52 4.94
CA ASP A 103 13.35 17.88 4.43
C ASP A 103 12.91 17.90 2.95
N HIS A 104 13.17 16.78 2.22
CA HIS A 104 12.72 16.51 0.87
C HIS A 104 11.87 15.23 0.83
N ALA A 105 10.74 15.26 1.54
CA ALA A 105 9.90 14.08 1.74
C ALA A 105 9.34 13.46 0.45
N MET A 106 9.10 14.28 -0.59
CA MET A 106 8.73 13.83 -1.94
C MET A 106 10.01 13.53 -2.73
N SER A 107 10.12 12.31 -3.27
CA SER A 107 11.29 11.93 -4.06
C SER A 107 11.34 12.67 -5.40
N ASP A 108 12.55 12.99 -5.87
CA ASP A 108 12.76 13.57 -7.20
C ASP A 108 12.21 12.66 -8.30
N GLU A 109 12.28 11.35 -8.11
CA GLU A 109 11.74 10.37 -9.03
C GLU A 109 10.23 10.49 -9.19
N LEU A 110 9.47 10.59 -8.09
CA LEU A 110 8.02 10.80 -8.14
C LEU A 110 7.68 12.15 -8.79
N CYS A 111 8.43 13.19 -8.47
CA CYS A 111 8.27 14.52 -9.07
C CYS A 111 8.53 14.52 -10.58
N SER A 112 9.50 13.73 -11.04
CA SER A 112 9.86 13.62 -12.46
C SER A 112 8.85 12.76 -13.24
N VAL A 113 8.44 11.61 -12.69
CA VAL A 113 7.55 10.67 -13.37
C VAL A 113 6.11 11.18 -13.43
N ALA A 114 5.59 11.69 -12.30
CA ALA A 114 4.21 12.12 -12.19
C ALA A 114 4.07 13.54 -11.63
N PRO A 115 4.54 14.60 -12.34
CA PRO A 115 4.63 15.96 -11.83
C PRO A 115 3.28 16.54 -11.40
N CYS A 116 2.20 16.21 -12.10
CA CYS A 116 0.85 16.66 -11.71
C CYS A 116 0.42 16.08 -10.37
N VAL A 117 0.61 14.77 -10.16
CA VAL A 117 0.30 14.10 -8.89
C VAL A 117 1.21 14.60 -7.79
N ALA A 118 2.51 14.75 -8.06
CA ALA A 118 3.47 15.28 -7.10
C ALA A 118 3.05 16.68 -6.60
N LYS A 119 2.60 17.56 -7.49
CA LYS A 119 2.09 18.88 -7.12
C LYS A 119 0.82 18.80 -6.25
N MET A 120 -0.13 17.91 -6.59
CA MET A 120 -1.33 17.69 -5.77
C MET A 120 -0.95 17.15 -4.38
N LEU A 121 -0.06 16.17 -4.32
CA LEU A 121 0.44 15.61 -3.06
C LEU A 121 1.17 16.65 -2.22
N GLN A 122 2.00 17.51 -2.83
CA GLN A 122 2.72 18.55 -2.12
C GLN A 122 1.77 19.55 -1.45
N ASN A 123 0.66 19.88 -2.11
CA ASN A 123 -0.40 20.69 -1.50
C ASN A 123 -1.02 20.01 -0.28
N LYS A 124 -1.27 18.69 -0.35
CA LYS A 124 -1.79 17.92 0.79
C LYS A 124 -0.77 17.82 1.93
N VAL A 125 0.48 17.57 1.60
CA VAL A 125 1.60 17.51 2.55
C VAL A 125 1.74 18.85 3.27
N SER A 126 1.70 19.99 2.56
CA SER A 126 1.75 21.33 3.16
C SER A 126 0.60 21.59 4.14
N GLN A 127 -0.64 21.16 3.79
CA GLN A 127 -1.79 21.24 4.70
C GLN A 127 -1.56 20.38 5.96
N LEU A 128 -1.01 19.18 5.81
CA LEU A 128 -0.71 18.29 6.93
C LEU A 128 0.38 18.85 7.84
N VAL A 129 1.42 19.50 7.29
CA VAL A 129 2.46 20.21 8.05
C VAL A 129 1.83 21.31 8.90
N ALA A 130 1.00 22.18 8.31
CA ALA A 130 0.32 23.24 9.02
C ALA A 130 -0.59 22.70 10.15
N LEU A 131 -1.37 21.66 9.88
CA LEU A 131 -2.24 21.03 10.88
C LEU A 131 -1.45 20.31 11.98
N ARG A 132 -0.29 19.73 11.66
CA ARG A 132 0.60 19.10 12.63
C ARG A 132 1.06 20.09 13.68
N MET A 133 1.43 21.30 13.29
CA MET A 133 1.86 22.36 14.22
C MET A 133 0.74 22.72 15.19
N VAL A 134 -0.48 22.83 14.73
CA VAL A 134 -1.67 23.14 15.56
C VAL A 134 -2.05 21.98 16.48
N LYS A 135 -1.88 20.73 16.04
CA LYS A 135 -2.30 19.52 16.77
C LYS A 135 -1.20 18.87 17.63
N GLY A 136 -0.19 19.64 18.04
CA GLY A 136 0.83 19.22 19.01
C GLY A 136 2.00 18.39 18.45
N GLY A 137 2.18 18.35 17.14
CA GLY A 137 3.43 17.95 16.48
C GLY A 137 3.82 16.46 16.47
N LYS A 138 3.09 15.60 17.17
CA LYS A 138 3.53 14.22 17.47
C LYS A 138 3.45 13.24 16.29
N LYS A 139 2.54 13.45 15.33
CA LYS A 139 2.31 12.49 14.23
C LYS A 139 2.72 13.10 12.89
N SER A 140 3.70 12.49 12.24
CA SER A 140 4.25 12.90 10.95
C SER A 140 3.42 12.37 9.79
N TYR A 141 2.14 12.76 9.70
CA TYR A 141 1.27 12.35 8.59
C TYR A 141 1.71 12.92 7.25
N ASP A 142 2.29 14.11 7.25
CA ASP A 142 2.96 14.75 6.12
C ASP A 142 4.03 13.84 5.51
N LEU A 143 4.97 13.38 6.33
CA LEU A 143 6.04 12.49 5.91
C LEU A 143 5.52 11.10 5.51
N MET A 144 4.53 10.57 6.22
CA MET A 144 3.93 9.29 5.90
C MET A 144 3.25 9.31 4.53
N VAL A 145 2.50 10.36 4.20
CA VAL A 145 1.83 10.49 2.90
C VAL A 145 2.86 10.55 1.78
N ALA A 146 3.88 11.41 1.89
CA ALA A 146 4.94 11.49 0.88
C ALA A 146 5.66 10.16 0.70
N GLY A 147 6.10 9.55 1.79
CA GLY A 147 6.82 8.28 1.76
C GLY A 147 6.01 7.11 1.22
N TYR A 148 4.70 7.09 1.42
CA TYR A 148 3.82 6.07 0.85
C TYR A 148 3.86 6.08 -0.68
N PHE A 149 3.69 7.25 -1.30
CA PHE A 149 3.69 7.35 -2.75
C PHE A 149 5.08 7.16 -3.35
N ASN A 150 6.14 7.59 -2.65
CA ASN A 150 7.51 7.26 -3.03
C ASN A 150 7.74 5.74 -3.08
N ASP A 151 7.22 5.01 -2.07
CA ASP A 151 7.36 3.55 -2.00
C ASP A 151 6.48 2.80 -3.00
N MET A 152 5.29 3.34 -3.32
CA MET A 152 4.38 2.71 -4.27
C MET A 152 4.80 2.90 -5.73
N LEU A 153 5.53 3.96 -6.05
CA LEU A 153 6.02 4.19 -7.41
C LEU A 153 6.84 3.01 -7.97
N PRO A 154 7.90 2.52 -7.29
CA PRO A 154 8.65 1.37 -7.77
C PRO A 154 7.81 0.08 -7.81
N VAL A 155 6.85 -0.12 -6.89
CA VAL A 155 5.92 -1.26 -6.95
C VAL A 155 5.09 -1.24 -8.23
N LEU A 156 4.51 -0.09 -8.57
CA LEU A 156 3.76 0.08 -9.82
C LEU A 156 4.63 -0.14 -11.06
N ARG A 157 5.89 0.31 -11.02
CA ARG A 157 6.85 0.13 -12.12
C ARG A 157 7.23 -1.33 -12.31
N GLU A 158 7.48 -2.06 -11.23
CA GLU A 158 7.78 -3.49 -11.29
C GLU A 158 6.56 -4.30 -11.77
N ALA A 159 5.36 -3.98 -11.30
CA ALA A 159 4.12 -4.57 -11.81
C ALA A 159 3.96 -4.29 -13.33
N TYR A 160 4.21 -3.07 -13.78
CA TYR A 160 4.18 -2.74 -15.20
C TYR A 160 5.20 -3.57 -16.02
N ARG A 161 6.42 -3.73 -15.51
CA ARG A 161 7.47 -4.49 -16.17
C ARG A 161 7.06 -5.94 -16.44
N VAL A 162 6.54 -6.61 -15.40
CA VAL A 162 6.24 -8.06 -15.48
C VAL A 162 4.96 -8.38 -16.23
N LEU A 163 4.01 -7.47 -16.28
CA LEU A 163 2.74 -7.69 -16.97
C LEU A 163 2.93 -7.76 -18.48
N LYS A 164 2.22 -8.69 -19.13
CA LYS A 164 2.10 -8.77 -20.60
C LYS A 164 1.32 -7.57 -21.16
N PRO A 165 1.53 -7.23 -22.44
CA PRO A 165 0.55 -6.41 -23.15
C PRO A 165 -0.85 -7.04 -23.09
N GLY A 166 -1.88 -6.25 -22.85
CA GLY A 166 -3.26 -6.69 -22.63
C GLY A 166 -3.60 -7.13 -21.21
N ALA A 167 -2.61 -7.23 -20.31
CA ALA A 167 -2.80 -7.64 -18.92
C ALA A 167 -3.18 -6.47 -18.00
N ALA A 168 -3.62 -6.81 -16.79
CA ALA A 168 -4.05 -5.84 -15.79
C ALA A 168 -3.35 -6.00 -14.44
N PHE A 169 -3.17 -4.87 -13.73
CA PHE A 169 -2.79 -4.82 -12.32
C PHE A 169 -3.99 -4.38 -11.48
N VAL A 170 -4.46 -5.24 -10.62
CA VAL A 170 -5.62 -5.02 -9.75
C VAL A 170 -5.16 -4.80 -8.33
N LEU A 171 -5.56 -3.66 -7.74
CA LEU A 171 -5.24 -3.29 -6.36
C LEU A 171 -6.52 -3.04 -5.58
N ILE A 172 -6.66 -3.69 -4.43
CA ILE A 172 -7.71 -3.36 -3.45
C ILE A 172 -7.09 -2.43 -2.41
N MET A 173 -7.65 -1.24 -2.25
CA MET A 173 -7.12 -0.24 -1.33
C MET A 173 -8.19 0.66 -0.74
N GLY A 174 -7.79 1.47 0.22
CA GLY A 174 -8.66 2.49 0.78
C GLY A 174 -8.00 3.86 0.76
N ASP A 175 -8.82 4.87 0.57
CA ASP A 175 -8.43 6.26 0.77
C ASP A 175 -8.17 6.58 2.25
N SER A 176 -7.63 7.75 2.52
CA SER A 176 -7.28 8.18 3.88
C SER A 176 -7.59 9.65 4.11
N ALA A 177 -7.77 10.05 5.38
CA ALA A 177 -7.94 11.45 5.74
C ALA A 177 -7.21 11.79 7.06
N PRO A 178 -5.87 11.76 7.09
CA PRO A 178 -5.12 12.18 8.26
C PRO A 178 -5.41 13.66 8.58
N TYR A 179 -5.71 13.95 9.83
CA TYR A 179 -6.17 15.28 10.28
C TYR A 179 -7.35 15.86 9.50
N GLY A 180 -8.12 15.04 8.78
CA GLY A 180 -9.24 15.49 7.94
C GLY A 180 -8.85 15.94 6.53
N VAL A 181 -7.58 15.85 6.16
CA VAL A 181 -7.10 16.10 4.80
C VAL A 181 -7.30 14.84 3.97
N HIS A 182 -8.26 14.86 3.07
CA HIS A 182 -8.56 13.72 2.21
C HIS A 182 -7.43 13.46 1.20
N ILE A 183 -6.97 12.19 1.17
CA ILE A 183 -5.98 11.67 0.23
C ILE A 183 -6.67 10.58 -0.59
N PRO A 184 -7.09 10.86 -1.83
CA PRO A 184 -7.69 9.88 -2.73
C PRO A 184 -6.60 8.96 -3.30
N THR A 185 -6.24 7.95 -2.52
CA THR A 185 -5.08 7.07 -2.78
C THR A 185 -5.25 6.32 -4.11
N ASP A 186 -6.46 5.86 -4.40
CA ASP A 186 -6.83 5.17 -5.63
C ASP A 186 -6.60 6.04 -6.88
N ILE A 187 -7.09 7.29 -6.85
CA ILE A 187 -6.91 8.23 -7.96
C ILE A 187 -5.41 8.53 -8.18
N TYR A 188 -4.69 8.86 -7.09
CA TYR A 188 -3.28 9.22 -7.22
C TYR A 188 -2.41 8.06 -7.71
N LEU A 189 -2.68 6.82 -7.26
CA LEU A 189 -1.96 5.65 -7.78
C LEU A 189 -2.36 5.33 -9.22
N GLY A 190 -3.62 5.56 -9.61
CA GLY A 190 -4.07 5.46 -10.99
C GLY A 190 -3.31 6.40 -11.92
N GLU A 191 -3.23 7.68 -11.55
CA GLU A 191 -2.50 8.70 -12.32
C GLU A 191 -0.98 8.41 -12.39
N ILE A 192 -0.37 7.95 -11.29
CA ILE A 192 1.04 7.52 -11.28
C ILE A 192 1.22 6.33 -12.22
N GLY A 193 0.29 5.37 -12.21
CA GLY A 193 0.32 4.22 -13.11
C GLY A 193 0.30 4.64 -14.58
N VAL A 194 -0.57 5.57 -14.96
CA VAL A 194 -0.60 6.13 -16.33
C VAL A 194 0.71 6.84 -16.66
N ALA A 195 1.26 7.60 -15.74
CA ALA A 195 2.55 8.27 -15.94
C ALA A 195 3.73 7.29 -16.11
N ILE A 196 3.65 6.09 -15.55
CA ILE A 196 4.64 5.00 -15.73
C ILE A 196 4.54 4.36 -17.13
N GLY A 197 3.30 4.25 -17.67
CA GLY A 197 3.07 3.62 -18.97
C GLY A 197 1.81 2.78 -19.08
N PHE A 198 1.06 2.57 -17.99
CA PHE A 198 -0.28 1.97 -18.11
C PHE A 198 -1.17 2.85 -18.98
N THR A 199 -1.97 2.25 -19.84
CA THR A 199 -2.74 2.99 -20.84
C THR A 199 -3.91 3.75 -20.22
N ARG A 200 -4.53 3.16 -19.22
CA ARG A 200 -5.68 3.70 -18.47
C ARG A 200 -5.83 3.03 -17.13
N TYR A 201 -6.67 3.59 -16.29
CA TYR A 201 -7.12 2.94 -15.07
C TYR A 201 -8.64 3.05 -14.89
N GLU A 202 -9.19 2.15 -14.09
CA GLU A 202 -10.59 2.15 -13.67
C GLU A 202 -10.65 2.02 -12.15
N ILE A 203 -11.66 2.66 -11.54
CA ILE A 203 -11.90 2.60 -10.09
C ILE A 203 -13.33 2.13 -9.86
N GLU A 204 -13.48 1.07 -9.05
CA GLU A 204 -14.76 0.56 -8.57
C GLU A 204 -14.84 0.72 -7.05
N ASP A 205 -15.86 1.43 -6.56
CA ASP A 205 -16.09 1.61 -5.14
C ASP A 205 -16.72 0.35 -4.54
N LEU A 206 -16.02 -0.31 -3.60
CA LEU A 206 -16.50 -1.52 -2.94
C LEU A 206 -17.41 -1.21 -1.75
N ARG A 207 -17.00 -0.29 -0.90
CA ARG A 207 -17.73 0.08 0.32
C ARG A 207 -17.29 1.39 0.93
N VAL A 208 -18.19 2.00 1.67
CA VAL A 208 -17.87 3.13 2.55
C VAL A 208 -17.18 2.63 3.81
N ARG A 209 -16.09 3.27 4.21
CA ARG A 209 -15.30 2.97 5.40
C ARG A 209 -15.60 3.92 6.54
N GLY A 210 -15.35 3.47 7.76
CA GLY A 210 -15.32 4.36 8.92
C GLY A 210 -16.67 4.59 9.61
N GLY A 211 -17.74 3.92 9.21
CA GLY A 211 -19.07 4.03 9.83
C GLY A 211 -19.11 3.77 11.34
N LYS A 212 -18.24 2.90 11.87
CA LYS A 212 -18.11 2.59 13.31
C LYS A 212 -17.71 3.81 14.16
N TRP A 213 -17.17 4.86 13.55
CA TRP A 213 -16.59 6.00 14.26
C TRP A 213 -17.35 7.29 14.01
N LYS A 214 -18.55 7.22 13.44
CA LYS A 214 -19.37 8.37 13.04
C LYS A 214 -19.61 9.36 14.18
N ASN A 215 -19.70 8.87 15.40
CA ASN A 215 -19.99 9.66 16.60
C ASN A 215 -18.75 10.04 17.43
N ASN A 216 -17.55 9.80 16.93
CA ASN A 216 -16.34 10.19 17.64
C ASN A 216 -15.97 11.64 17.32
N PRO A 217 -16.06 12.59 18.29
CA PRO A 217 -15.79 14.02 18.06
C PRO A 217 -14.33 14.33 17.67
N GLN A 218 -13.41 13.39 17.89
CA GLN A 218 -12.01 13.54 17.50
C GLN A 218 -11.75 13.17 16.03
N ARG A 219 -12.77 12.61 15.36
CA ARG A 219 -12.62 12.13 13.98
C ARG A 219 -13.10 13.19 12.99
N HIS A 220 -12.46 13.19 11.81
CA HIS A 220 -12.89 14.01 10.67
C HIS A 220 -14.22 13.52 10.10
N SER A 221 -14.93 14.44 9.43
CA SER A 221 -16.22 14.18 8.75
C SER A 221 -16.05 13.62 7.33
N VAL A 222 -14.81 13.44 6.84
CA VAL A 222 -14.55 12.96 5.50
C VAL A 222 -15.04 11.52 5.37
N ILE A 223 -15.88 11.27 4.38
CA ILE A 223 -16.33 9.92 4.02
C ILE A 223 -15.17 9.21 3.31
N LEU A 224 -14.77 8.08 3.85
CA LEU A 224 -13.73 7.24 3.27
C LEU A 224 -14.34 6.04 2.57
N LYS A 225 -13.65 5.55 1.55
CA LYS A 225 -14.05 4.38 0.77
C LYS A 225 -12.93 3.35 0.66
N GLU A 226 -13.31 2.15 0.32
CA GLU A 226 -12.46 1.08 -0.16
C GLU A 226 -12.83 0.81 -1.60
N SER A 227 -11.84 0.73 -2.46
CA SER A 227 -12.03 0.60 -3.91
C SER A 227 -11.10 -0.43 -4.52
N ILE A 228 -11.50 -0.94 -5.68
CA ILE A 228 -10.63 -1.67 -6.60
C ILE A 228 -10.09 -0.63 -7.60
N LEU A 229 -8.77 -0.54 -7.68
CA LEU A 229 -8.07 0.15 -8.75
C LEU A 229 -7.55 -0.88 -9.74
N THR A 230 -7.94 -0.80 -10.99
CA THR A 230 -7.44 -1.65 -12.08
C THR A 230 -6.66 -0.79 -13.06
N LEU A 231 -5.38 -1.12 -13.26
CA LEU A 231 -4.48 -0.51 -14.23
C LEU A 231 -4.28 -1.44 -15.41
N PHE A 232 -4.42 -0.96 -16.63
CA PHE A 232 -4.34 -1.75 -17.87
C PHE A 232 -3.06 -1.45 -18.64
N LYS A 233 -2.33 -2.49 -19.01
CA LYS A 233 -1.18 -2.42 -19.90
C LYS A 233 -1.57 -2.88 -21.30
N ASN A 234 -1.36 -2.04 -22.31
CA ASN A 234 -1.57 -2.40 -23.73
C ASN A 234 -0.23 -2.70 -24.42
#